data_3c2794f7a7fc831aca0687b5e8e174d5
#
_entry.id   3c2794f7a7fc831aca0687b5e8e174d5
#
_cell.length_a   1.000
_cell.length_b   1.000
_cell.length_c   1.000
_cell.angle_alpha   90.00
_cell.angle_beta   90.00
_cell.angle_gamma   90.00
#
_symmetry.space_group_name_H-M   'P 1'
#
loop_
_entity.id
_entity.type
_entity.pdbx_description
1 polymer ?
#
loop_
_entity_poly.entity_id
_entity_poly.type
_entity_poly.pdbx_seq_one_letter_code
_entity_poly.pdbx_strand_id
1 'polypeptide(L)'
;MYSFALMDLSTRMYIGYAVSMKSEMDAYMKAIEMIARMSIDLESIRLDRYYSGQRILDDFSENTRIFIIPRKNSRIRGPKRWREIIRRFMNDPIAYLREYFRRNNSEAGFSADKRSKGHMIFQKRKDRIETSGFCKGLLHNLMFVNG
;
A
#
# COMPACT_ATOMS: atom_id res chain seq x y z
N MET A 1 5.50 -11.45 12.23
CA MET A 1 4.42 -10.46 12.04
C MET A 1 4.65 -9.73 10.74
N TYR A 2 3.62 -9.62 9.93
CA TYR A 2 3.59 -8.89 8.67
C TYR A 2 2.79 -7.61 8.86
N SER A 3 3.15 -6.54 8.18
CA SER A 3 2.40 -5.28 8.19
C SER A 3 2.25 -4.76 6.78
N PHE A 4 1.10 -4.16 6.51
CA PHE A 4 0.83 -3.43 5.27
C PHE A 4 0.31 -2.05 5.61
N ALA A 5 0.78 -1.05 4.89
CA ALA A 5 0.36 0.33 5.08
C ALA A 5 0.14 1.02 3.73
N LEU A 6 -0.95 1.77 3.65
CA LEU A 6 -1.20 2.74 2.59
C LEU A 6 -1.02 4.14 3.16
N MET A 7 -0.09 4.87 2.57
CA MET A 7 0.22 6.25 2.96
C MET A 7 -0.36 7.23 1.94
N ASP A 8 -1.06 8.23 2.43
CA ASP A 8 -1.40 9.39 1.61
C ASP A 8 -0.13 10.22 1.34
N LEU A 9 0.15 10.49 0.06
CA LEU A 9 1.38 11.15 -0.37
C LEU A 9 1.41 12.63 0.00
N SER A 10 0.26 13.26 0.19
CA SER A 10 0.16 14.67 0.56
C SER A 10 0.33 14.90 2.05
N THR A 11 -0.37 14.15 2.88
CA THR A 11 -0.35 14.28 4.34
C THR A 11 0.72 13.44 5.02
N ARG A 12 1.25 12.41 4.32
CA ARG A 12 2.13 11.38 4.85
C ARG A 12 1.53 10.51 5.97
N MET A 13 0.22 10.59 6.15
CA MET A 13 -0.50 9.76 7.11
C MET A 13 -0.87 8.41 6.51
N TYR A 14 -0.96 7.39 7.35
CA TYR A 14 -1.51 6.12 6.93
C TYR A 14 -3.03 6.20 6.86
N ILE A 15 -3.58 5.96 5.67
CA ILE A 15 -5.03 5.88 5.43
C ILE A 15 -5.55 4.44 5.53
N GLY A 16 -4.68 3.47 5.39
CA GLY A 16 -4.95 2.05 5.63
C GLY A 16 -3.73 1.40 6.26
N TYR A 17 -3.91 0.77 7.40
CA TYR A 17 -2.83 0.10 8.11
C TYR A 17 -3.33 -1.17 8.77
N ALA A 18 -2.66 -2.27 8.51
CA ALA A 18 -3.00 -3.53 9.15
C ALA A 18 -1.77 -4.39 9.42
N VAL A 19 -1.92 -5.27 10.38
CA VAL A 19 -0.92 -6.27 10.74
C VAL A 19 -1.51 -7.67 10.72
N SER A 20 -0.67 -8.65 10.45
CA SER A 20 -1.07 -10.05 10.44
C SER A 20 0.06 -10.95 10.94
N MET A 21 -0.33 -12.03 11.59
CA MET A 21 0.59 -13.12 11.93
C MET A 21 0.64 -14.21 10.85
N LYS A 22 -0.23 -14.11 9.81
CA LYS A 22 -0.35 -15.12 8.76
C LYS A 22 0.57 -14.83 7.58
N SER A 23 0.33 -13.69 6.90
CA SER A 23 1.04 -13.32 5.69
C SER A 23 0.93 -11.81 5.41
N GLU A 24 1.79 -11.33 4.53
CA GLU A 24 1.71 -9.95 4.02
C GLU A 24 0.42 -9.71 3.23
N MET A 25 -0.03 -10.69 2.46
CA MET A 25 -1.30 -10.62 1.73
C MET A 25 -2.52 -10.53 2.67
N ASP A 26 -2.50 -11.22 3.81
CA ASP A 26 -3.56 -11.09 4.83
C ASP A 26 -3.56 -9.69 5.46
N ALA A 27 -2.39 -9.11 5.72
CA ALA A 27 -2.28 -7.73 6.19
C ALA A 27 -2.78 -6.73 5.12
N TYR A 28 -2.45 -6.95 3.84
CA TYR A 28 -2.96 -6.17 2.72
C TYR A 28 -4.49 -6.20 2.67
N MET A 29 -5.10 -7.39 2.69
CA MET A 29 -6.57 -7.53 2.62
C MET A 29 -7.27 -6.82 3.78
N LYS A 30 -6.75 -6.93 5.00
CA LYS A 30 -7.28 -6.20 6.17
C LYS A 30 -7.20 -4.67 5.99
N ALA A 31 -6.11 -4.16 5.42
CA ALA A 31 -5.97 -2.72 5.18
C ALA A 31 -6.92 -2.22 4.09
N ILE A 32 -7.10 -2.97 3.01
CA ILE A 32 -8.07 -2.65 1.94
C ILE A 32 -9.50 -2.67 2.48
N GLU A 33 -9.86 -3.67 3.28
CA GLU A 33 -11.17 -3.74 3.93
C GLU A 33 -11.42 -2.53 4.87
N MET A 34 -10.39 -2.08 5.59
CA MET A 34 -10.46 -0.89 6.42
C MET A 34 -10.78 0.36 5.59
N ILE A 35 -10.11 0.55 4.45
CA ILE A 35 -10.35 1.68 3.54
C ILE A 35 -11.77 1.63 2.98
N ALA A 36 -12.24 0.44 2.58
CA ALA A 36 -13.59 0.25 2.08
C ALA A 36 -14.65 0.60 3.13
N ARG A 37 -14.44 0.18 4.38
CA ARG A 37 -15.36 0.51 5.50
C ARG A 37 -15.40 2.01 5.81
N MET A 38 -14.30 2.71 5.62
CA MET A 38 -14.22 4.17 5.83
C MET A 38 -14.73 4.97 4.62
N SER A 39 -15.14 4.30 3.53
CA SER A 39 -15.59 4.93 2.29
C SER A 39 -14.61 5.96 1.75
N ILE A 40 -13.31 5.67 1.83
CA ILE A 40 -12.25 6.55 1.31
C ILE A 40 -12.13 6.36 -0.19
N ASP A 41 -12.35 7.42 -0.96
CA ASP A 41 -12.12 7.43 -2.40
C ASP A 41 -10.65 7.70 -2.70
N LEU A 42 -10.03 6.75 -3.40
CA LEU A 42 -8.65 6.85 -3.83
C LEU A 42 -8.58 7.38 -5.27
N GLU A 43 -8.00 8.55 -5.46
CA GLU A 43 -7.75 9.10 -6.81
C GLU A 43 -6.74 8.22 -7.57
N SER A 44 -5.66 7.85 -6.90
CA SER A 44 -4.64 6.98 -7.48
C SER A 44 -3.94 6.15 -6.42
N ILE A 45 -3.46 4.99 -6.82
CA ILE A 45 -2.67 4.11 -5.95
C ILE A 45 -1.40 3.64 -6.67
N ARG A 46 -0.35 3.48 -5.90
CA ARG A 46 0.96 2.96 -6.34
C ARG A 46 1.33 1.77 -5.50
N LEU A 47 1.36 0.61 -6.13
CA LEU A 47 1.62 -0.66 -5.46
C LEU A 47 3.00 -1.20 -5.82
N ASP A 48 3.63 -1.86 -4.86
CA ASP A 48 4.87 -2.57 -5.09
C ASP A 48 4.68 -3.68 -6.14
N ARG A 49 5.78 -4.06 -6.78
CA ARG A 49 5.84 -5.16 -7.75
C ARG A 49 5.31 -6.48 -7.19
N TYR A 50 5.38 -6.69 -5.88
CA TYR A 50 4.79 -7.84 -5.21
C TYR A 50 3.28 -7.94 -5.48
N TYR A 51 2.59 -6.80 -5.53
CA TYR A 51 1.15 -6.67 -5.79
C TYR A 51 0.80 -6.51 -7.27
N SER A 52 1.74 -6.72 -8.20
CA SER A 52 1.53 -6.55 -9.64
C SER A 52 0.80 -7.73 -10.27
N GLY A 53 -0.44 -7.99 -9.86
CA GLY A 53 -1.30 -9.03 -10.39
C GLY A 53 -2.64 -8.48 -10.87
N GLN A 54 -3.25 -9.13 -11.87
CA GLN A 54 -4.57 -8.73 -12.40
C GLN A 54 -5.66 -8.77 -11.31
N ARG A 55 -5.57 -9.73 -10.40
CA ARG A 55 -6.54 -9.94 -9.32
C ARG A 55 -6.65 -8.74 -8.37
N ILE A 56 -5.56 -8.03 -8.13
CA ILE A 56 -5.53 -6.87 -7.22
C ILE A 56 -6.28 -5.67 -7.79
N LEU A 57 -6.47 -5.61 -9.11
CA LEU A 57 -7.20 -4.51 -9.74
C LEU A 57 -8.65 -4.42 -9.29
N ASP A 58 -9.25 -5.55 -8.92
CA ASP A 58 -10.65 -5.64 -8.48
C ASP A 58 -10.85 -5.10 -7.05
N ASP A 59 -9.75 -4.92 -6.29
CA ASP A 59 -9.79 -4.38 -4.93
C ASP A 59 -10.02 -2.85 -4.92
N PHE A 60 -9.94 -2.19 -6.07
CA PHE A 60 -10.04 -0.73 -6.19
C PHE A 60 -11.17 -0.31 -7.13
N SER A 61 -11.80 0.82 -6.81
CA SER A 61 -12.82 1.46 -7.65
C SER A 61 -12.33 1.65 -9.09
N GLU A 62 -13.25 1.58 -10.07
CA GLU A 62 -12.92 1.81 -11.47
C GLU A 62 -12.33 3.21 -11.72
N ASN A 63 -12.69 4.19 -10.90
CA ASN A 63 -12.18 5.55 -10.99
C ASN A 63 -10.77 5.73 -10.42
N THR A 64 -10.27 4.77 -9.64
CA THR A 64 -8.92 4.83 -9.06
C THR A 64 -7.87 4.51 -10.12
N ARG A 65 -6.94 5.43 -10.35
CA ARG A 65 -5.79 5.19 -11.23
C ARG A 65 -4.76 4.31 -10.53
N ILE A 66 -4.44 3.16 -11.13
CA ILE A 66 -3.50 2.20 -10.55
C ILE A 66 -2.17 2.29 -11.30
N PHE A 67 -1.10 2.41 -10.54
CA PHE A 67 0.28 2.38 -11.02
C PHE A 67 1.00 1.19 -10.40
N ILE A 68 1.38 0.24 -11.25
CA ILE A 68 2.18 -0.94 -10.91
C ILE A 68 3.23 -1.14 -12.00
N ILE A 69 4.36 -1.74 -11.66
CA ILE A 69 5.34 -2.16 -12.66
C ILE A 69 4.97 -3.59 -13.09
N PRO A 70 4.60 -3.81 -14.36
CA PRO A 70 4.33 -5.14 -14.87
C PRO A 70 5.56 -6.05 -14.71
N ARG A 71 5.32 -7.32 -14.45
CA ARG A 71 6.41 -8.31 -14.41
C ARG A 71 6.97 -8.52 -15.81
N LYS A 72 8.24 -8.94 -15.91
CA LYS A 72 8.96 -9.16 -17.19
C LYS A 72 8.17 -10.00 -18.21
N ASN A 73 7.39 -10.96 -17.73
CA ASN A 73 6.60 -11.89 -18.56
C ASN A 73 5.12 -11.48 -18.67
N SER A 74 4.77 -10.26 -18.28
CA SER A 74 3.38 -9.78 -18.36
C SER A 74 2.95 -9.65 -19.82
N ARG A 75 1.74 -10.13 -20.11
CA ARG A 75 1.14 -10.07 -21.46
C ARG A 75 0.00 -9.06 -21.47
N ILE A 76 -0.25 -8.45 -22.63
CA ILE A 76 -1.42 -7.58 -22.88
C ILE A 76 -2.68 -8.45 -23.04
N ARG A 77 -2.95 -9.32 -22.09
CA ARG A 77 -4.12 -10.19 -22.04
C ARG A 77 -4.77 -10.07 -20.67
N GLY A 78 -6.10 -10.13 -20.63
CA GLY A 78 -6.88 -10.06 -19.40
C GLY A 78 -7.87 -8.91 -19.37
N PRO A 79 -8.32 -8.48 -18.18
CA PRO A 79 -9.31 -7.42 -18.01
C PRO A 79 -8.92 -6.12 -18.73
N LYS A 80 -9.92 -5.34 -19.13
CA LYS A 80 -9.73 -4.04 -19.80
C LYS A 80 -8.76 -3.14 -19.03
N ARG A 81 -8.95 -3.05 -17.73
CA ARG A 81 -8.13 -2.23 -16.81
C ARG A 81 -6.65 -2.65 -16.81
N TRP A 82 -6.36 -3.96 -16.82
CA TRP A 82 -5.00 -4.48 -16.93
C TRP A 82 -4.34 -4.09 -18.25
N ARG A 83 -5.08 -4.26 -19.36
CA ARG A 83 -4.59 -3.88 -20.70
C ARG A 83 -4.28 -2.38 -20.79
N GLU A 84 -5.10 -1.53 -20.18
CA GLU A 84 -4.89 -0.09 -20.12
C GLU A 84 -3.64 0.29 -19.34
N ILE A 85 -3.38 -0.37 -18.21
CA ILE A 85 -2.15 -0.16 -17.43
C ILE A 85 -0.92 -0.48 -18.26
N ILE A 86 -0.90 -1.65 -18.92
CA ILE A 86 0.24 -2.05 -19.75
C ILE A 86 0.42 -1.10 -20.94
N ARG A 87 -0.66 -0.68 -21.59
CA ARG A 87 -0.59 0.27 -22.70
C ARG A 87 -0.04 1.63 -22.26
N ARG A 88 -0.49 2.16 -21.12
CA ARG A 88 0.05 3.41 -20.56
C ARG A 88 1.53 3.30 -20.27
N PHE A 89 1.97 2.19 -19.69
CA PHE A 89 3.37 1.93 -19.43
C PHE A 89 4.20 1.87 -20.73
N MET A 90 3.68 1.23 -21.78
CA MET A 90 4.39 1.09 -23.06
C MET A 90 4.41 2.38 -23.88
N ASN A 91 3.35 3.19 -23.84
CA ASN A 91 3.23 4.42 -24.62
C ASN A 91 4.20 5.51 -24.14
N ASP A 92 4.33 5.72 -22.85
CA ASP A 92 5.27 6.66 -22.26
C ASP A 92 5.83 6.10 -20.95
N PRO A 93 6.87 5.25 -21.03
CA PRO A 93 7.46 4.63 -19.86
C PRO A 93 8.03 5.65 -18.86
N ILE A 94 8.60 6.75 -19.37
CA ILE A 94 9.22 7.77 -18.52
C ILE A 94 8.19 8.50 -17.68
N ALA A 95 7.11 8.98 -18.30
CA ALA A 95 6.03 9.65 -17.57
C ALA A 95 5.34 8.68 -16.60
N TYR A 96 5.11 7.44 -17.02
CA TYR A 96 4.52 6.41 -16.16
C TYR A 96 5.38 6.12 -14.93
N LEU A 97 6.69 5.93 -15.11
CA LEU A 97 7.63 5.67 -14.03
C LEU A 97 7.78 6.87 -13.09
N ARG A 98 7.73 8.10 -13.61
CA ARG A 98 7.73 9.31 -12.79
C ARG A 98 6.53 9.33 -11.83
N GLU A 99 5.36 9.00 -12.30
CA GLU A 99 4.16 8.87 -11.45
C GLU A 99 4.25 7.68 -10.49
N TYR A 100 4.77 6.57 -10.93
CA TYR A 100 4.98 5.39 -10.10
C TYR A 100 5.94 5.68 -8.95
N PHE A 101 7.07 6.32 -9.21
CA PHE A 101 8.11 6.58 -8.20
C PHE A 101 7.74 7.64 -7.17
N ARG A 102 6.60 8.31 -7.28
CA ARG A 102 6.06 9.12 -6.17
C ARG A 102 5.85 8.28 -4.89
N ARG A 103 5.76 6.97 -5.00
CA ARG A 103 5.72 6.05 -3.85
C ARG A 103 6.98 6.09 -2.98
N ASN A 104 8.11 6.57 -3.48
CA ASN A 104 9.36 6.67 -2.71
C ASN A 104 9.19 7.52 -1.43
N ASN A 105 8.25 8.44 -1.42
CA ASN A 105 7.89 9.20 -0.22
C ASN A 105 7.33 8.30 0.90
N SER A 106 6.58 7.26 0.55
CA SER A 106 6.09 6.28 1.54
C SER A 106 7.21 5.37 2.06
N GLU A 107 8.15 4.97 1.21
CA GLU A 107 9.31 4.19 1.63
C GLU A 107 10.18 4.95 2.63
N ALA A 108 10.39 6.25 2.41
CA ALA A 108 11.08 7.12 3.35
C ALA A 108 10.34 7.22 4.69
N GLY A 109 9.00 7.33 4.67
CA GLY A 109 8.16 7.30 5.88
C GLY A 109 8.26 6.00 6.65
N PHE A 110 8.17 4.85 5.97
CA PHE A 110 8.32 3.53 6.61
C PHE A 110 9.71 3.34 7.24
N SER A 111 10.76 3.83 6.57
CA SER A 111 12.11 3.77 7.09
C SER A 111 12.31 4.66 8.33
N ALA A 112 11.68 5.83 8.35
CA ALA A 112 11.68 6.72 9.51
C ALA A 112 10.94 6.07 10.69
N ASP A 113 9.79 5.43 10.46
CA ASP A 113 9.04 4.72 11.48
C ASP A 113 9.83 3.58 12.12
N LYS A 114 10.52 2.78 11.31
CA LYS A 114 11.39 1.71 11.82
C LYS A 114 12.52 2.23 12.70
N ARG A 115 13.08 3.39 12.36
CA ARG A 115 14.15 4.02 13.15
C ARG A 115 13.63 4.64 14.46
N SER A 116 12.49 5.32 14.42
CA SER A 116 11.96 6.06 15.57
C SER A 116 11.21 5.18 16.56
N LYS A 117 10.47 4.18 16.08
CA LYS A 117 9.57 3.35 16.90
C LYS A 117 10.08 1.91 17.11
N GLY A 118 11.22 1.58 16.49
CA GLY A 118 11.77 0.22 16.47
C GLY A 118 10.92 -0.76 15.66
N HIS A 119 11.55 -1.84 15.23
CA HIS A 119 10.89 -2.91 14.47
C HIS A 119 10.52 -4.13 15.34
N MET A 120 11.02 -4.18 16.58
CA MET A 120 10.74 -5.30 17.49
C MET A 120 9.49 -5.07 18.31
N ILE A 121 8.74 -6.15 18.54
CA ILE A 121 7.59 -6.20 19.42
C ILE A 121 7.85 -7.27 20.48
N PHE A 122 7.89 -6.87 21.74
CA PHE A 122 8.20 -7.74 22.89
C PHE A 122 6.97 -8.44 23.48
N GLN A 123 5.94 -8.65 22.68
CA GLN A 123 4.73 -9.37 23.11
C GLN A 123 4.83 -10.85 22.73
N LYS A 124 4.27 -11.74 23.59
CA LYS A 124 4.30 -13.19 23.35
C LYS A 124 3.00 -13.73 22.74
N ARG A 125 1.86 -13.15 23.07
CA ARG A 125 0.55 -13.57 22.54
C ARG A 125 0.31 -12.94 21.18
N LYS A 126 -0.26 -13.71 20.23
CA LYS A 126 -0.51 -13.26 18.85
C LYS A 126 -1.41 -12.04 18.78
N ASP A 127 -2.52 -12.03 19.53
CA ASP A 127 -3.46 -10.91 19.61
C ASP A 127 -2.78 -9.62 20.11
N ARG A 128 -1.92 -9.73 21.12
CA ARG A 128 -1.15 -8.59 21.63
C ARG A 128 -0.08 -8.11 20.65
N ILE A 129 0.52 -9.02 19.89
CA ILE A 129 1.48 -8.67 18.84
C ILE A 129 0.77 -7.86 17.75
N GLU A 130 -0.39 -8.31 17.28
CA GLU A 130 -1.18 -7.60 16.27
C GLU A 130 -1.63 -6.23 16.79
N THR A 131 -2.15 -6.15 18.01
CA THR A 131 -2.54 -4.89 18.65
C THR A 131 -1.37 -3.92 18.78
N SER A 132 -0.23 -4.39 19.28
CA SER A 132 0.98 -3.57 19.44
C SER A 132 1.50 -3.07 18.08
N GLY A 133 1.47 -3.93 17.05
CA GLY A 133 1.80 -3.56 15.68
C GLY A 133 0.87 -2.49 15.13
N PHE A 134 -0.44 -2.64 15.32
CA PHE A 134 -1.44 -1.66 14.89
C PHE A 134 -1.26 -0.31 15.59
N CYS A 135 -0.97 -0.29 16.88
CA CYS A 135 -0.70 0.93 17.64
C CYS A 135 0.50 1.73 17.08
N LYS A 136 1.48 1.08 16.46
CA LYS A 136 2.59 1.78 15.79
C LYS A 136 2.09 2.62 14.60
N GLY A 137 1.14 2.13 13.84
CA GLY A 137 0.51 2.89 12.75
C GLY A 137 -0.31 4.08 13.26
N LEU A 138 -1.07 3.89 14.32
CA LEU A 138 -1.79 4.99 14.97
C LEU A 138 -0.84 6.06 15.50
N LEU A 139 0.25 5.67 16.15
CA LEU A 139 1.25 6.60 16.66
C LEU A 139 1.89 7.41 15.53
N HIS A 140 2.16 6.78 14.37
CA HIS A 140 2.64 7.50 13.18
C HIS A 140 1.68 8.63 12.81
N ASN A 141 0.39 8.34 12.67
CA ASN A 141 -0.60 9.33 12.30
C ASN A 141 -0.71 10.46 13.32
N LEU A 142 -0.69 10.13 14.62
CA LEU A 142 -0.74 11.14 15.69
C LEU A 142 0.45 12.12 15.64
N MET A 143 1.62 11.66 15.24
CA MET A 143 2.79 12.54 15.08
C MET A 143 2.60 13.56 13.94
N PHE A 144 1.85 13.21 12.89
CA PHE A 144 1.58 14.13 11.77
C PHE A 144 0.38 15.04 12.00
N VAL A 145 -0.56 14.69 12.88
CA VAL A 145 -1.67 15.56 13.27
C VAL A 145 -1.20 16.71 14.15
N ASN A 146 -0.21 16.47 15.02
CA ASN A 146 0.29 17.44 15.99
C ASN A 146 1.53 18.23 15.50
N GLY A 147 2.02 17.95 14.33
CA GLY A 147 3.11 18.68 13.69
C GLY A 147 2.61 19.60 12.64
#